data_e9df5173a472fbdd8de44bc7ccda0e6c
#
_entry.id   e9df5173a472fbdd8de44bc7ccda0e6c
#
_cell.length_a   1.000
_cell.length_b   1.000
_cell.length_c   1.000
_cell.angle_alpha   90.00
_cell.angle_beta   90.00
_cell.angle_gamma   90.00
#
_symmetry.space_group_name_H-M   'P 1'
#
loop_
_entity.id
_entity.type
_entity.pdbx_description
1 polymer ?
#
loop_
_entity_poly.entity_id
_entity_poly.type
_entity_poly.pdbx_seq_one_letter_code
_entity_poly.pdbx_strand_id
1 'polypeptide(L)'
;MNQKQHIQEIEGLSTKTRMLEIVDLRKSFGNNHVLNGFNLELFEGENLVIMGKSGSGKSVMIKCLVGLMQPDSGSIRVMGKDITKLNRVELDDIRTEIGFLFQGNALYDSMTVRENLEFPLRRHKQKFGGIKDTTPLVTEALESVGLAHTMDLMPSELSGGMQKRIALARALILKPRIILYDEPTSGLDPITSKEIIELMRHVQKQYKTSSLIITHDVDCARVVSERMILLVDGTNYAEGTFAELASSKDEQVKAFFK
;
A
#
# COMPACT_ATOMS: atom_id res chain seq x y z
N MET A 1 -1.89 33.49 -0.11
CA MET A 1 -2.99 32.51 0.04
C MET A 1 -3.92 33.00 1.14
N ASN A 2 -5.24 33.06 0.88
CA ASN A 2 -6.20 33.75 1.74
C ASN A 2 -6.59 32.80 2.90
N GLN A 3 -6.61 33.29 4.15
CA GLN A 3 -7.00 32.52 5.35
C GLN A 3 -8.31 31.74 5.20
N LYS A 4 -9.24 32.23 4.38
CA LYS A 4 -10.50 31.55 4.05
C LYS A 4 -10.32 30.26 3.22
N GLN A 5 -9.31 30.19 2.34
CA GLN A 5 -9.01 28.97 1.57
C GLN A 5 -8.39 27.90 2.46
N HIS A 6 -7.52 28.28 3.39
CA HIS A 6 -6.92 27.38 4.36
C HIS A 6 -7.94 26.80 5.36
N ILE A 7 -8.94 27.60 5.76
CA ILE A 7 -10.03 27.14 6.63
C ILE A 7 -10.97 26.17 5.89
N GLN A 8 -11.28 26.43 4.61
CA GLN A 8 -12.09 25.51 3.78
C GLN A 8 -11.39 24.19 3.47
N GLU A 9 -10.06 24.18 3.30
CA GLU A 9 -9.27 22.95 3.16
C GLU A 9 -9.25 22.14 4.46
N ILE A 10 -9.11 22.79 5.61
CA ILE A 10 -9.17 22.13 6.93
C ILE A 10 -10.58 21.60 7.24
N GLU A 11 -11.63 22.34 6.89
CA GLU A 11 -13.02 21.88 7.03
C GLU A 11 -13.35 20.73 6.06
N GLY A 12 -12.81 20.72 4.85
CA GLY A 12 -12.96 19.63 3.88
C GLY A 12 -12.25 18.34 4.31
N LEU A 13 -11.15 18.42 5.02
CA LEU A 13 -10.45 17.27 5.62
C LEU A 13 -11.18 16.69 6.83
N SER A 14 -11.93 17.52 7.57
CA SER A 14 -12.71 17.12 8.76
C SER A 14 -13.87 16.16 8.43
N THR A 15 -14.24 15.98 7.16
CA THR A 15 -15.34 15.10 6.73
C THR A 15 -14.90 13.78 6.12
N LYS A 16 -13.60 13.60 5.79
CA LYS A 16 -13.10 12.37 5.19
C LYS A 16 -12.89 11.27 6.24
N THR A 17 -13.38 10.07 5.95
CA THR A 17 -13.19 8.88 6.81
C THR A 17 -11.71 8.50 6.86
N ARG A 18 -11.14 8.33 8.07
CA ARG A 18 -9.79 7.82 8.25
C ARG A 18 -9.76 6.31 8.03
N MET A 19 -8.95 5.87 7.10
CA MET A 19 -8.73 4.46 6.79
C MET A 19 -7.58 3.87 7.58
N LEU A 20 -6.47 4.63 7.70
CA LEU A 20 -5.32 4.29 8.55
C LEU A 20 -4.98 5.49 9.43
N GLU A 21 -4.59 5.23 10.67
CA GLU A 21 -4.06 6.21 11.61
C GLU A 21 -2.90 5.57 12.36
N ILE A 22 -1.75 6.21 12.33
CA ILE A 22 -0.56 5.85 13.12
C ILE A 22 -0.22 7.07 13.97
N VAL A 23 -0.05 6.85 15.29
CA VAL A 23 0.28 7.92 16.24
C VAL A 23 1.49 7.52 17.06
N ASP A 24 2.52 8.36 17.02
CA ASP A 24 3.79 8.26 17.77
C ASP A 24 4.41 6.86 17.71
N LEU A 25 4.45 6.26 16.51
CA LEU A 25 4.94 4.90 16.33
C LEU A 25 6.45 4.83 16.55
N ARG A 26 6.86 3.96 17.48
CA ARG A 26 8.28 3.74 17.81
C ARG A 26 8.64 2.27 17.67
N LYS A 27 9.82 2.02 17.09
CA LYS A 27 10.40 0.67 17.00
C LYS A 27 11.90 0.73 16.99
N SER A 28 12.51 -0.07 17.86
CA SER A 28 13.97 -0.18 18.01
C SER A 28 14.41 -1.64 17.93
N PHE A 29 15.65 -1.86 17.54
CA PHE A 29 16.36 -3.13 17.58
C PHE A 29 17.70 -2.91 18.31
N GLY A 30 17.72 -3.29 19.59
CA GLY A 30 18.83 -2.91 20.48
C GLY A 30 18.95 -1.39 20.57
N ASN A 31 20.12 -0.86 20.27
CA ASN A 31 20.38 0.59 20.28
C ASN A 31 19.97 1.31 18.97
N ASN A 32 19.49 0.56 17.97
CA ASN A 32 19.09 1.16 16.70
C ASN A 32 17.60 1.54 16.73
N HIS A 33 17.31 2.84 16.82
CA HIS A 33 15.97 3.40 16.78
C HIS A 33 15.54 3.59 15.32
N VAL A 34 14.68 2.69 14.82
CA VAL A 34 14.27 2.65 13.40
C VAL A 34 13.03 3.50 13.14
N LEU A 35 12.08 3.53 14.07
CA LEU A 35 10.93 4.44 14.04
C LEU A 35 10.95 5.27 15.33
N ASN A 36 10.86 6.58 15.18
CA ASN A 36 11.10 7.57 16.24
C ASN A 36 9.93 8.53 16.43
N GLY A 37 8.70 8.00 16.57
CA GLY A 37 7.51 8.82 16.68
C GLY A 37 6.90 9.14 15.32
N PHE A 38 6.89 8.15 14.44
CA PHE A 38 6.28 8.27 13.11
C PHE A 38 4.76 8.38 13.23
N ASN A 39 4.18 9.30 12.44
CA ASN A 39 2.74 9.55 12.36
C ASN A 39 2.26 9.41 10.94
N LEU A 40 1.00 8.96 10.76
CA LEU A 40 0.37 8.83 9.45
C LEU A 40 -1.14 8.87 9.58
N GLU A 41 -1.79 9.59 8.67
CA GLU A 41 -3.22 9.47 8.41
C GLU A 41 -3.42 9.17 6.93
N LEU A 42 -4.22 8.15 6.61
CA LEU A 42 -4.67 7.86 5.26
C LEU A 42 -6.19 7.99 5.24
N PHE A 43 -6.70 8.78 4.31
CA PHE A 43 -8.13 9.02 4.17
C PHE A 43 -8.76 8.14 3.09
N GLU A 44 -10.10 8.01 3.14
CA GLU A 44 -10.85 7.23 2.15
C GLU A 44 -10.66 7.78 0.74
N GLY A 45 -10.30 6.88 -0.19
CA GLY A 45 -10.04 7.20 -1.59
C GLY A 45 -8.72 7.93 -1.87
N GLU A 46 -7.88 8.15 -0.84
CA GLU A 46 -6.60 8.85 -0.97
C GLU A 46 -5.48 7.92 -1.43
N ASN A 47 -4.57 8.43 -2.26
CA ASN A 47 -3.26 7.87 -2.54
C ASN A 47 -2.17 8.64 -1.76
N LEU A 48 -1.71 8.07 -0.65
CA LEU A 48 -0.62 8.59 0.15
C LEU A 48 0.69 7.89 -0.21
N VAL A 49 1.71 8.66 -0.59
CA VAL A 49 3.04 8.13 -0.89
C VAL A 49 3.99 8.38 0.27
N ILE A 50 4.75 7.37 0.67
CA ILE A 50 5.87 7.51 1.58
C ILE A 50 7.17 7.32 0.81
N MET A 51 7.98 8.36 0.74
CA MET A 51 9.34 8.29 0.24
C MET A 51 10.34 8.29 1.40
N GLY A 52 11.43 7.54 1.23
CA GLY A 52 12.52 7.48 2.21
C GLY A 52 13.71 6.72 1.65
N LYS A 53 14.91 7.07 2.09
CA LYS A 53 16.13 6.35 1.71
C LYS A 53 16.09 4.88 2.17
N SER A 54 16.93 4.04 1.60
CA SER A 54 17.11 2.68 2.11
C SER A 54 17.48 2.72 3.60
N GLY A 55 16.86 1.87 4.41
CA GLY A 55 17.08 1.85 5.85
C GLY A 55 16.31 2.90 6.68
N SER A 56 15.50 3.78 6.07
CA SER A 56 14.75 4.81 6.81
C SER A 56 13.58 4.29 7.68
N GLY A 57 13.30 2.98 7.67
CA GLY A 57 12.25 2.38 8.50
C GLY A 57 10.97 1.97 7.76
N LYS A 58 10.85 2.20 6.44
CA LYS A 58 9.64 1.90 5.64
C LYS A 58 9.13 0.47 5.80
N SER A 59 10.01 -0.52 5.65
CA SER A 59 9.63 -1.94 5.79
C SER A 59 9.27 -2.34 7.23
N VAL A 60 9.87 -1.67 8.23
CA VAL A 60 9.51 -1.87 9.64
C VAL A 60 8.13 -1.31 9.90
N MET A 61 7.84 -0.11 9.40
CA MET A 61 6.54 0.53 9.50
C MET A 61 5.43 -0.35 8.87
N ILE A 62 5.64 -0.86 7.65
CA ILE A 62 4.68 -1.79 7.02
C ILE A 62 4.45 -3.03 7.88
N LYS A 63 5.52 -3.67 8.39
CA LYS A 63 5.39 -4.86 9.23
C LYS A 63 4.60 -4.58 10.51
N CYS A 64 4.76 -3.40 11.08
CA CYS A 64 3.94 -2.97 12.22
C CYS A 64 2.48 -2.75 11.78
N LEU A 65 2.25 -2.08 10.65
CA LEU A 65 0.93 -1.76 10.11
C LEU A 65 0.08 -3.01 9.83
N VAL A 66 0.69 -4.09 9.33
CA VAL A 66 -0.02 -5.35 9.06
C VAL A 66 0.02 -6.32 10.24
N GLY A 67 0.56 -5.90 11.39
CA GLY A 67 0.64 -6.72 12.61
C GLY A 67 1.59 -7.91 12.51
N LEU A 68 2.57 -7.88 11.61
CA LEU A 68 3.67 -8.85 11.55
C LEU A 68 4.77 -8.54 12.57
N MET A 69 4.77 -7.32 13.11
CA MET A 69 5.71 -6.85 14.11
C MET A 69 4.99 -5.97 15.12
N GLN A 70 5.27 -6.20 16.42
CA GLN A 70 4.76 -5.32 17.46
C GLN A 70 5.63 -4.07 17.55
N PRO A 71 5.07 -2.86 17.56
CA PRO A 71 5.79 -1.64 17.90
C PRO A 71 6.20 -1.64 19.37
N ASP A 72 7.19 -0.84 19.73
CA ASP A 72 7.60 -0.66 21.13
C ASP A 72 6.64 0.29 21.85
N SER A 73 6.13 1.30 21.13
CA SER A 73 5.08 2.21 21.60
C SER A 73 4.35 2.87 20.42
N GLY A 74 3.32 3.65 20.75
CA GLY A 74 2.41 4.25 19.78
C GLY A 74 1.17 3.40 19.52
N SER A 75 0.33 3.86 18.60
CA SER A 75 -0.87 3.15 18.20
C SER A 75 -1.03 3.09 16.69
N ILE A 76 -1.65 2.02 16.19
CA ILE A 76 -1.98 1.83 14.79
C ILE A 76 -3.46 1.48 14.70
N ARG A 77 -4.24 2.31 14.02
CA ARG A 77 -5.65 2.05 13.80
C ARG A 77 -5.94 1.85 12.32
N VAL A 78 -6.67 0.78 12.03
CA VAL A 78 -7.18 0.46 10.70
C VAL A 78 -8.70 0.54 10.77
N MET A 79 -9.31 1.46 10.02
CA MET A 79 -10.76 1.73 10.03
C MET A 79 -11.30 1.87 11.46
N GLY A 80 -10.57 2.63 12.31
CA GLY A 80 -10.90 2.90 13.70
C GLY A 80 -10.54 1.81 14.72
N LYS A 81 -10.17 0.60 14.30
CA LYS A 81 -9.76 -0.50 15.19
C LYS A 81 -8.26 -0.45 15.47
N ASP A 82 -7.87 -0.41 16.73
CA ASP A 82 -6.46 -0.43 17.17
C ASP A 82 -5.89 -1.85 17.02
N ILE A 83 -5.10 -2.08 15.98
CA ILE A 83 -4.57 -3.40 15.64
C ILE A 83 -3.51 -3.90 16.63
N THR A 84 -2.94 -3.01 17.45
CA THR A 84 -1.93 -3.39 18.45
C THR A 84 -2.56 -4.16 19.63
N LYS A 85 -3.90 -4.10 19.76
CA LYS A 85 -4.69 -4.72 20.84
C LYS A 85 -5.54 -5.90 20.38
N LEU A 86 -5.60 -6.15 19.07
CA LEU A 86 -6.41 -7.22 18.51
C LEU A 86 -5.80 -8.61 18.77
N ASN A 87 -6.67 -9.59 18.99
CA ASN A 87 -6.28 -10.98 18.96
C ASN A 87 -6.02 -11.45 17.50
N ARG A 88 -5.50 -12.68 17.35
CA ARG A 88 -5.12 -13.21 16.04
C ARG A 88 -6.28 -13.30 15.04
N VAL A 89 -7.48 -13.66 15.51
CA VAL A 89 -8.67 -13.80 14.65
C VAL A 89 -9.13 -12.42 14.17
N GLU A 90 -9.25 -11.46 15.08
CA GLU A 90 -9.61 -10.08 14.75
C GLU A 90 -8.60 -9.43 13.79
N LEU A 91 -7.31 -9.71 14.00
CA LEU A 91 -6.24 -9.21 13.12
C LEU A 91 -6.32 -9.84 11.72
N ASP A 92 -6.64 -11.14 11.62
CA ASP A 92 -6.82 -11.81 10.33
C ASP A 92 -8.06 -11.24 9.59
N ASP A 93 -9.12 -10.86 10.30
CA ASP A 93 -10.28 -10.17 9.70
C ASP A 93 -9.90 -8.79 9.15
N ILE A 94 -9.13 -7.99 9.90
CA ILE A 94 -8.65 -6.69 9.42
C ILE A 94 -7.76 -6.85 8.19
N ARG A 95 -6.91 -7.87 8.14
CA ARG A 95 -6.03 -8.14 6.99
C ARG A 95 -6.80 -8.44 5.70
N THR A 96 -8.04 -8.90 5.78
CA THR A 96 -8.87 -9.08 4.56
C THR A 96 -9.29 -7.74 3.93
N GLU A 97 -9.31 -6.66 4.71
CA GLU A 97 -9.59 -5.30 4.24
C GLU A 97 -8.36 -4.60 3.65
N ILE A 98 -7.18 -5.25 3.73
CA ILE A 98 -5.91 -4.72 3.26
C ILE A 98 -5.35 -5.64 2.18
N GLY A 99 -5.35 -5.18 0.93
CA GLY A 99 -4.58 -5.81 -0.14
C GLY A 99 -3.11 -5.42 -0.02
N PHE A 100 -2.19 -6.35 -0.30
CA PHE A 100 -0.77 -6.05 -0.21
C PHE A 100 -0.01 -6.51 -1.46
N LEU A 101 0.62 -5.56 -2.15
CA LEU A 101 1.58 -5.81 -3.22
C LEU A 101 3.00 -5.67 -2.66
N PHE A 102 3.66 -6.80 -2.47
CA PHE A 102 5.05 -6.88 -2.00
C PHE A 102 6.05 -6.51 -3.09
N GLN A 103 7.22 -6.01 -2.70
CA GLN A 103 8.33 -5.71 -3.61
C GLN A 103 8.70 -6.92 -4.48
N GLY A 104 8.81 -8.12 -3.92
CA GLY A 104 9.14 -9.37 -4.60
C GLY A 104 7.93 -10.15 -5.13
N ASN A 105 6.78 -9.50 -5.36
CA ASN A 105 5.51 -10.09 -5.82
C ASN A 105 4.92 -11.15 -4.87
N ALA A 106 5.75 -11.95 -4.21
CA ALA A 106 5.40 -13.02 -3.25
C ALA A 106 4.38 -14.04 -3.80
N LEU A 107 4.42 -14.32 -5.11
CA LEU A 107 3.64 -15.42 -5.69
C LEU A 107 4.20 -16.76 -5.20
N TYR A 108 3.31 -17.73 -5.06
CA TYR A 108 3.69 -19.11 -4.74
C TYR A 108 4.13 -19.80 -6.03
N ASP A 109 5.41 -20.09 -6.17
CA ASP A 109 6.00 -20.69 -7.39
C ASP A 109 5.48 -22.10 -7.69
N SER A 110 4.98 -22.80 -6.67
CA SER A 110 4.39 -24.14 -6.78
C SER A 110 2.89 -24.15 -7.13
N MET A 111 2.30 -22.97 -7.36
CA MET A 111 0.89 -22.79 -7.65
C MET A 111 0.72 -22.09 -8.99
N THR A 112 -0.29 -22.48 -9.76
CA THR A 112 -0.72 -21.74 -10.96
C THR A 112 -1.20 -20.33 -10.58
N VAL A 113 -1.40 -19.46 -11.59
CA VAL A 113 -2.00 -18.14 -11.41
C VAL A 113 -3.36 -18.26 -10.73
N ARG A 114 -4.23 -19.17 -11.20
CA ARG A 114 -5.52 -19.49 -10.59
C ARG A 114 -5.38 -19.79 -9.10
N GLU A 115 -4.50 -20.73 -8.76
CA GLU A 115 -4.32 -21.20 -7.38
C GLU A 115 -3.78 -20.09 -6.48
N ASN A 116 -2.88 -19.23 -7.00
CA ASN A 116 -2.39 -18.04 -6.30
C ASN A 116 -3.52 -17.08 -5.94
N LEU A 117 -4.48 -16.85 -6.86
CA LEU A 117 -5.62 -15.98 -6.61
C LEU A 117 -6.67 -16.64 -5.69
N GLU A 118 -6.88 -17.94 -5.81
CA GLU A 118 -7.80 -18.70 -4.95
C GLU A 118 -7.31 -18.85 -3.50
N PHE A 119 -6.01 -18.79 -3.27
CA PHE A 119 -5.43 -19.02 -1.95
C PHE A 119 -6.03 -18.10 -0.86
N PRO A 120 -6.14 -16.76 -1.05
CA PRO A 120 -6.82 -15.89 -0.10
C PRO A 120 -8.29 -16.24 0.10
N LEU A 121 -9.02 -16.59 -0.96
CA LEU A 121 -10.44 -16.99 -0.89
C LEU A 121 -10.63 -18.26 -0.06
N ARG A 122 -9.76 -19.26 -0.28
CA ARG A 122 -9.79 -20.54 0.47
C ARG A 122 -9.50 -20.31 1.96
N ARG A 123 -8.54 -19.43 2.29
CA ARG A 123 -8.19 -19.08 3.66
C ARG A 123 -9.34 -18.41 4.40
N HIS A 124 -10.09 -17.54 3.73
CA HIS A 124 -11.18 -16.75 4.31
C HIS A 124 -12.57 -17.22 3.86
N LYS A 125 -12.72 -18.53 3.58
CA LYS A 125 -13.91 -19.15 3.01
C LYS A 125 -15.21 -18.81 3.78
N GLN A 126 -15.15 -18.70 5.10
CA GLN A 126 -16.32 -18.37 5.93
C GLN A 126 -16.81 -16.95 5.67
N LYS A 127 -15.91 -15.97 5.55
CA LYS A 127 -16.26 -14.57 5.26
C LYS A 127 -16.94 -14.41 3.89
N PHE A 128 -16.58 -15.25 2.93
CA PHE A 128 -17.13 -15.20 1.57
C PHE A 128 -18.25 -16.22 1.32
N GLY A 129 -18.99 -16.61 2.39
CA GLY A 129 -20.22 -17.42 2.27
C GLY A 129 -20.01 -18.86 1.74
N GLY A 130 -18.76 -19.37 1.83
CA GLY A 130 -18.48 -20.75 1.38
C GLY A 130 -18.53 -20.93 -0.13
N ILE A 131 -18.13 -19.93 -0.91
CA ILE A 131 -18.14 -19.93 -2.39
C ILE A 131 -17.61 -21.27 -2.89
N LYS A 132 -18.42 -21.99 -3.67
CA LYS A 132 -18.08 -23.30 -4.26
C LYS A 132 -17.31 -23.14 -5.57
N ASP A 133 -17.70 -22.18 -6.39
CA ASP A 133 -17.02 -21.85 -7.66
C ASP A 133 -16.37 -20.47 -7.55
N THR A 134 -15.04 -20.44 -7.52
CA THR A 134 -14.22 -19.24 -7.45
C THR A 134 -13.87 -18.67 -8.82
N THR A 135 -14.18 -19.42 -9.89
CA THR A 135 -13.81 -19.06 -11.27
C THR A 135 -14.24 -17.63 -11.66
N PRO A 136 -15.48 -17.17 -11.37
CA PRO A 136 -15.89 -15.82 -11.75
C PRO A 136 -15.06 -14.74 -11.07
N LEU A 137 -14.71 -14.92 -9.79
CA LEU A 137 -13.88 -13.96 -9.03
C LEU A 137 -12.45 -13.92 -9.55
N VAL A 138 -11.87 -15.08 -9.86
CA VAL A 138 -10.53 -15.18 -10.43
C VAL A 138 -10.49 -14.52 -11.81
N THR A 139 -11.50 -14.78 -12.65
CA THR A 139 -11.62 -14.16 -13.98
C THR A 139 -11.74 -12.63 -13.87
N GLU A 140 -12.65 -12.12 -13.04
CA GLU A 140 -12.80 -10.67 -12.78
C GLU A 140 -11.48 -10.02 -12.35
N ALA A 141 -10.77 -10.65 -11.41
CA ALA A 141 -9.49 -10.12 -10.92
C ALA A 141 -8.40 -10.13 -12.01
N LEU A 142 -8.33 -11.17 -12.83
CA LEU A 142 -7.36 -11.26 -13.93
C LEU A 142 -7.69 -10.30 -15.08
N GLU A 143 -8.97 -10.11 -15.39
CA GLU A 143 -9.43 -9.12 -16.37
C GLU A 143 -9.07 -7.70 -15.93
N SER A 144 -9.20 -7.38 -14.64
CA SER A 144 -8.85 -6.05 -14.09
C SER A 144 -7.38 -5.67 -14.29
N VAL A 145 -6.50 -6.67 -14.49
CA VAL A 145 -5.06 -6.46 -14.76
C VAL A 145 -4.66 -6.83 -16.21
N GLY A 146 -5.64 -7.19 -17.05
CA GLY A 146 -5.44 -7.52 -18.47
C GLY A 146 -4.76 -8.87 -18.72
N LEU A 147 -4.88 -9.84 -17.80
CA LEU A 147 -4.18 -11.12 -17.85
C LEU A 147 -5.11 -12.35 -17.71
N ALA A 148 -6.35 -12.28 -18.16
CA ALA A 148 -7.30 -13.41 -18.08
C ALA A 148 -6.79 -14.70 -18.75
N HIS A 149 -5.98 -14.56 -19.82
CA HIS A 149 -5.42 -15.68 -20.58
C HIS A 149 -4.29 -16.44 -19.83
N THR A 150 -3.83 -15.94 -18.66
CA THR A 150 -2.71 -16.56 -17.94
C THR A 150 -3.16 -17.48 -16.80
N MET A 151 -4.44 -17.73 -16.66
CA MET A 151 -5.07 -18.38 -15.51
C MET A 151 -4.41 -19.71 -15.12
N ASP A 152 -4.04 -20.53 -16.10
CA ASP A 152 -3.48 -21.85 -15.89
C ASP A 152 -1.93 -21.89 -15.98
N LEU A 153 -1.27 -20.73 -16.17
CA LEU A 153 0.19 -20.64 -16.21
C LEU A 153 0.80 -20.68 -14.80
N MET A 154 2.07 -21.09 -14.74
CA MET A 154 2.90 -21.00 -13.54
C MET A 154 3.58 -19.64 -13.45
N PRO A 155 3.94 -19.12 -12.27
CA PRO A 155 4.70 -17.87 -12.12
C PRO A 155 6.00 -17.84 -12.93
N SER A 156 6.67 -18.98 -13.10
CA SER A 156 7.90 -19.11 -13.91
C SER A 156 7.71 -18.86 -15.41
N GLU A 157 6.47 -18.95 -15.92
CA GLU A 157 6.12 -18.72 -17.31
C GLU A 157 5.74 -17.26 -17.59
N LEU A 158 5.75 -16.39 -16.55
CA LEU A 158 5.35 -15.00 -16.62
C LEU A 158 6.55 -14.06 -16.65
N SER A 159 6.48 -12.97 -17.41
CA SER A 159 7.43 -11.88 -17.30
C SER A 159 7.34 -11.20 -15.93
N GLY A 160 8.38 -10.44 -15.52
CA GLY A 160 8.37 -9.70 -14.25
C GLY A 160 7.18 -8.74 -14.11
N GLY A 161 6.82 -8.03 -15.20
CA GLY A 161 5.64 -7.17 -15.24
C GLY A 161 4.33 -7.94 -15.11
N MET A 162 4.21 -9.11 -15.78
CA MET A 162 3.03 -9.99 -15.62
C MET A 162 2.93 -10.51 -14.19
N GLN A 163 4.04 -10.95 -13.58
CA GLN A 163 4.04 -11.38 -12.17
C GLN A 163 3.57 -10.27 -11.23
N LYS A 164 4.00 -9.01 -11.46
CA LYS A 164 3.57 -7.84 -10.69
C LYS A 164 2.07 -7.60 -10.83
N ARG A 165 1.52 -7.70 -12.04
CA ARG A 165 0.07 -7.57 -12.31
C ARG A 165 -0.73 -8.70 -11.66
N ILE A 166 -0.25 -9.95 -11.70
CA ILE A 166 -0.91 -11.09 -11.02
C ILE A 166 -0.87 -10.90 -9.49
N ALA A 167 0.25 -10.43 -8.93
CA ALA A 167 0.33 -10.12 -7.51
C ALA A 167 -0.66 -9.03 -7.10
N LEU A 168 -0.89 -8.02 -7.95
CA LEU A 168 -1.94 -7.01 -7.75
C LEU A 168 -3.33 -7.62 -7.83
N ALA A 169 -3.63 -8.46 -8.84
CA ALA A 169 -4.91 -9.17 -8.94
C ALA A 169 -5.19 -10.01 -7.69
N ARG A 170 -4.17 -10.71 -7.15
CA ARG A 170 -4.28 -11.44 -5.89
C ARG A 170 -4.55 -10.53 -4.69
N ALA A 171 -3.95 -9.34 -4.65
CA ALA A 171 -4.24 -8.36 -3.60
C ALA A 171 -5.68 -7.83 -3.66
N LEU A 172 -6.28 -7.79 -4.86
CA LEU A 172 -7.64 -7.29 -5.10
C LEU A 172 -8.74 -8.35 -4.89
N ILE A 173 -8.41 -9.66 -4.90
CA ILE A 173 -9.39 -10.75 -4.95
C ILE A 173 -10.39 -10.72 -3.78
N LEU A 174 -9.98 -10.23 -2.62
CA LEU A 174 -10.84 -10.07 -1.44
C LEU A 174 -11.61 -8.75 -1.43
N LYS A 175 -11.51 -7.93 -2.49
CA LYS A 175 -12.11 -6.59 -2.62
C LYS A 175 -11.76 -5.69 -1.43
N PRO A 176 -10.45 -5.48 -1.15
CA PRO A 176 -10.00 -4.71 0.01
C PRO A 176 -10.36 -3.24 -0.11
N ARG A 177 -10.47 -2.55 1.02
CA ARG A 177 -10.68 -1.09 1.06
C ARG A 177 -9.37 -0.30 1.04
N ILE A 178 -8.28 -0.94 1.42
CA ILE A 178 -6.93 -0.35 1.47
C ILE A 178 -5.99 -1.22 0.65
N ILE A 179 -5.09 -0.62 -0.13
CA ILE A 179 -4.02 -1.33 -0.79
C ILE A 179 -2.68 -0.75 -0.33
N LEU A 180 -1.80 -1.63 0.14
CA LEU A 180 -0.42 -1.32 0.45
C LEU A 180 0.46 -1.72 -0.73
N TYR A 181 1.20 -0.77 -1.30
CA TYR A 181 2.18 -1.00 -2.35
C TYR A 181 3.58 -0.81 -1.78
N ASP A 182 4.38 -1.87 -1.80
CA ASP A 182 5.79 -1.81 -1.40
C ASP A 182 6.68 -1.89 -2.63
N GLU A 183 7.25 -0.76 -3.04
CA GLU A 183 8.11 -0.59 -4.20
C GLU A 183 7.50 -1.19 -5.49
N PRO A 184 6.33 -0.71 -5.95
CA PRO A 184 5.56 -1.34 -7.02
C PRO A 184 6.28 -1.37 -8.37
N THR A 185 7.20 -0.44 -8.65
CA THR A 185 7.96 -0.34 -9.92
C THR A 185 9.38 -0.92 -9.82
N SER A 186 9.80 -1.37 -8.64
CA SER A 186 11.15 -1.88 -8.43
C SER A 186 11.44 -3.10 -9.30
N GLY A 187 12.61 -3.09 -9.98
CA GLY A 187 13.09 -4.18 -10.83
C GLY A 187 12.42 -4.28 -12.19
N LEU A 188 11.61 -3.29 -12.59
CA LEU A 188 10.96 -3.21 -13.88
C LEU A 188 11.70 -2.21 -14.81
N ASP A 189 11.61 -2.44 -16.09
CA ASP A 189 12.02 -1.47 -17.10
C ASP A 189 11.08 -0.23 -17.12
N PRO A 190 11.51 0.91 -17.71
CA PRO A 190 10.73 2.15 -17.67
C PRO A 190 9.34 2.06 -18.33
N ILE A 191 9.18 1.20 -19.36
CA ILE A 191 7.89 1.03 -20.06
C ILE A 191 6.94 0.26 -19.16
N THR A 192 7.37 -0.88 -18.65
CA THR A 192 6.59 -1.72 -17.74
C THR A 192 6.25 -0.97 -16.44
N SER A 193 7.19 -0.14 -15.93
CA SER A 193 6.93 0.71 -14.75
C SER A 193 5.76 1.66 -14.97
N LYS A 194 5.71 2.34 -16.13
CA LYS A 194 4.58 3.24 -16.49
C LYS A 194 3.25 2.47 -16.58
N GLU A 195 3.26 1.27 -17.14
CA GLU A 195 2.07 0.44 -17.23
C GLU A 195 1.55 0.04 -15.83
N ILE A 196 2.44 -0.29 -14.90
CA ILE A 196 2.05 -0.58 -13.50
C ILE A 196 1.49 0.66 -12.81
N ILE A 197 2.10 1.84 -12.99
CA ILE A 197 1.62 3.10 -12.44
C ILE A 197 0.20 3.42 -12.95
N GLU A 198 -0.04 3.30 -14.26
CA GLU A 198 -1.38 3.51 -14.83
C GLU A 198 -2.39 2.48 -14.33
N LEU A 199 -1.98 1.22 -14.17
CA LEU A 199 -2.82 0.18 -13.58
C LEU A 199 -3.20 0.49 -12.13
N MET A 200 -2.27 0.99 -11.31
CA MET A 200 -2.56 1.41 -9.93
C MET A 200 -3.62 2.52 -9.90
N ARG A 201 -3.51 3.51 -10.79
CA ARG A 201 -4.51 4.59 -10.91
C ARG A 201 -5.88 4.06 -11.36
N HIS A 202 -5.89 3.12 -12.31
CA HIS A 202 -7.13 2.49 -12.78
C HIS A 202 -7.81 1.72 -11.64
N VAL A 203 -7.07 0.90 -10.91
CA VAL A 203 -7.55 0.13 -9.76
C VAL A 203 -8.16 1.06 -8.70
N GLN A 204 -7.46 2.14 -8.32
CA GLN A 204 -7.98 3.10 -7.34
C GLN A 204 -9.34 3.67 -7.77
N LYS A 205 -9.45 4.09 -9.05
CA LYS A 205 -10.70 4.68 -9.57
C LYS A 205 -11.83 3.65 -9.65
N GLN A 206 -11.52 2.44 -10.14
CA GLN A 206 -12.51 1.38 -10.34
C GLN A 206 -13.04 0.84 -9.02
N TYR A 207 -12.16 0.57 -8.06
CA TYR A 207 -12.51 -0.07 -6.79
C TYR A 207 -12.67 0.93 -5.64
N LYS A 208 -12.41 2.23 -5.88
CA LYS A 208 -12.47 3.31 -4.87
C LYS A 208 -11.62 2.98 -3.63
N THR A 209 -10.47 2.36 -3.83
CA THR A 209 -9.56 1.99 -2.75
C THR A 209 -8.76 3.18 -2.25
N SER A 210 -8.36 3.15 -0.99
CA SER A 210 -7.33 4.03 -0.43
C SER A 210 -5.98 3.34 -0.56
N SER A 211 -4.91 4.07 -0.90
CA SER A 211 -3.61 3.45 -1.15
C SER A 211 -2.50 4.07 -0.30
N LEU A 212 -1.72 3.22 0.35
CA LEU A 212 -0.44 3.60 0.93
C LEU A 212 0.68 3.03 0.05
N ILE A 213 1.46 3.91 -0.56
CA ILE A 213 2.46 3.55 -1.56
C ILE A 213 3.83 3.90 -1.02
N ILE A 214 4.68 2.89 -0.85
CA ILE A 214 6.08 3.10 -0.51
C ILE A 214 6.89 2.99 -1.79
N THR A 215 7.66 4.04 -2.10
CA THR A 215 8.54 4.03 -3.26
C THR A 215 9.70 5.01 -3.07
N HIS A 216 10.77 4.76 -3.80
CA HIS A 216 11.85 5.73 -4.05
C HIS A 216 11.84 6.26 -5.50
N ASP A 217 10.89 5.77 -6.32
CA ASP A 217 10.69 6.19 -7.70
C ASP A 217 9.92 7.51 -7.75
N VAL A 218 10.62 8.58 -8.16
CA VAL A 218 10.07 9.94 -8.23
C VAL A 218 8.97 10.05 -9.29
N ASP A 219 9.09 9.32 -10.40
CA ASP A 219 8.09 9.34 -11.47
C ASP A 219 6.80 8.64 -11.02
N CYS A 220 6.93 7.50 -10.31
CA CYS A 220 5.80 6.86 -9.67
C CYS A 220 5.11 7.82 -8.68
N ALA A 221 5.87 8.40 -7.75
CA ALA A 221 5.36 9.33 -6.76
C ALA A 221 4.63 10.52 -7.39
N ARG A 222 5.22 11.12 -8.45
CA ARG A 222 4.63 12.26 -9.18
C ARG A 222 3.26 11.95 -9.77
N VAL A 223 3.08 10.74 -10.29
CA VAL A 223 1.86 10.37 -11.02
C VAL A 223 0.75 9.90 -10.10
N VAL A 224 1.09 9.19 -9.02
CA VAL A 224 0.08 8.55 -8.17
C VAL A 224 -0.27 9.33 -6.91
N SER A 225 0.62 10.20 -6.39
CA SER A 225 0.39 10.82 -5.09
C SER A 225 -0.62 11.95 -5.11
N GLU A 226 -1.52 11.96 -4.14
CA GLU A 226 -2.30 13.13 -3.75
C GLU A 226 -1.57 13.88 -2.62
N ARG A 227 -0.96 13.13 -1.72
CA ARG A 227 -0.14 13.63 -0.61
C ARG A 227 1.06 12.71 -0.40
N MET A 228 2.15 13.27 0.10
CA MET A 228 3.41 12.56 0.31
C MET A 228 3.96 12.83 1.72
N ILE A 229 4.63 11.83 2.27
CA ILE A 229 5.44 11.95 3.48
C ILE A 229 6.89 11.57 3.13
N LEU A 230 7.84 12.40 3.52
CA LEU A 230 9.27 12.07 3.46
C LEU A 230 9.68 11.51 4.82
N LEU A 231 10.02 10.21 4.82
CA LEU A 231 10.49 9.50 6.01
C LEU A 231 12.01 9.59 6.12
N VAL A 232 12.49 10.28 7.14
CA VAL A 232 13.91 10.42 7.46
C VAL A 232 14.13 10.09 8.93
N ASP A 233 15.12 9.26 9.21
CA ASP A 233 15.51 8.86 10.57
C ASP A 233 14.32 8.40 11.45
N GLY A 234 13.40 7.68 10.82
CA GLY A 234 12.22 7.11 11.48
C GLY A 234 11.13 8.12 11.84
N THR A 235 11.17 9.34 11.30
CA THR A 235 10.19 10.41 11.55
C THR A 235 9.62 11.00 10.26
N ASN A 236 8.47 11.68 10.36
CA ASN A 236 7.94 12.51 9.28
C ASN A 236 8.81 13.78 9.16
N TYR A 237 9.72 13.80 8.20
CA TYR A 237 10.59 14.96 7.99
C TYR A 237 9.86 16.10 7.28
N ALA A 238 9.11 15.76 6.25
CA ALA A 238 8.27 16.71 5.51
C ALA A 238 7.02 16.02 4.98
N GLU A 239 5.94 16.78 4.82
CA GLU A 239 4.67 16.32 4.28
C GLU A 239 4.06 17.41 3.40
N GLY A 240 3.42 17.02 2.30
CA GLY A 240 2.76 17.92 1.36
C GLY A 240 2.44 17.23 0.05
N THR A 241 1.99 17.99 -0.93
CA THR A 241 1.82 17.53 -2.32
C THR A 241 3.18 17.35 -3.00
N PHE A 242 3.21 16.58 -4.10
CA PHE A 242 4.44 16.43 -4.90
C PHE A 242 5.02 17.81 -5.32
N ALA A 243 4.16 18.73 -5.77
CA ALA A 243 4.59 20.05 -6.23
C ALA A 243 5.21 20.91 -5.12
N GLU A 244 4.63 20.88 -3.92
CA GLU A 244 5.15 21.61 -2.75
C GLU A 244 6.52 21.07 -2.33
N LEU A 245 6.64 19.75 -2.20
CA LEU A 245 7.89 19.12 -1.78
C LEU A 245 8.99 19.26 -2.83
N ALA A 246 8.68 19.08 -4.13
CA ALA A 246 9.64 19.22 -5.22
C ALA A 246 10.15 20.68 -5.37
N SER A 247 9.35 21.69 -4.98
CA SER A 247 9.72 23.11 -5.00
C SER A 247 10.34 23.61 -3.68
N SER A 248 10.50 22.72 -2.70
CA SER A 248 11.07 23.06 -1.38
C SER A 248 12.48 23.64 -1.52
N LYS A 249 12.82 24.60 -0.65
CA LYS A 249 14.18 25.15 -0.54
C LYS A 249 15.07 24.33 0.38
N ASP A 250 14.51 23.42 1.16
CA ASP A 250 15.23 22.53 2.06
C ASP A 250 16.09 21.54 1.26
N GLU A 251 17.39 21.51 1.50
CA GLU A 251 18.34 20.66 0.76
C GLU A 251 18.09 19.16 1.02
N GLN A 252 17.60 18.78 2.19
CA GLN A 252 17.28 17.40 2.52
C GLN A 252 16.03 16.93 1.77
N VAL A 253 15.02 17.79 1.62
CA VAL A 253 13.84 17.53 0.81
C VAL A 253 14.22 17.45 -0.68
N LYS A 254 15.00 18.43 -1.20
CA LYS A 254 15.45 18.42 -2.60
C LYS A 254 16.21 17.14 -3.00
N ALA A 255 16.93 16.54 -2.06
CA ALA A 255 17.70 15.34 -2.30
C ALA A 255 16.84 14.12 -2.69
N PHE A 256 15.53 14.16 -2.44
CA PHE A 256 14.59 13.11 -2.86
C PHE A 256 14.11 13.26 -4.30
N PHE A 257 14.24 14.43 -4.90
CA PHE A 257 13.70 14.78 -6.23
C PHE A 257 14.81 14.98 -7.30
N LYS A 258 16.05 14.74 -6.92
CA LYS A 258 17.22 14.71 -7.83
C LYS A 258 17.44 13.27 -8.31
#